data_c2f1eaeb9a5d25e0fc94c43ac5790e1a
#
_entry.id   c2f1eaeb9a5d25e0fc94c43ac5790e1a
#
_cell.length_a   1.000
_cell.length_b   1.000
_cell.length_c   1.000
_cell.angle_alpha   90.00
_cell.angle_beta   90.00
_cell.angle_gamma   90.00
#
_symmetry.space_group_name_H-M   'P 1'
#
loop_
_entity.id
_entity.type
_entity.pdbx_description
1 polymer ?
#
loop_
_entity_poly.entity_id
_entity_poly.type
_entity_poly.pdbx_seq_one_letter_code
_entity_poly.pdbx_strand_id
1 'polypeptide(L)'
;MWTLLHRRTLSWVAAVLGLALIAAACSASEAEPRATNSPPASPSPSVSTTGSPDAFDATALETATPIKHVVFLIKENRTFDHLFGTFPGANGVSTGMAFGQPRTLTRGTDGRVPGDLPHCYTCALAAWDQGEMDGFLQGDHAPWAYTQLHKDQLPNYWHWARQNVLFDNFFASAQGPSFPNHLYSIAATSGGAHDNPRRVPSLTHGSNTFGCDAPPLQTVEVYDSEGRMKKVPPCFDFLTEGDLLNRARIPWAYYAASEDQKGYIWSAYSAIRRYRMHEDRWQTHMFSVDEVVQDIRRGLLPPVTWITPRFELSEHPEYNFCHGENWSTKVIDAIMRSPMWPSTAIFLTWDDYGGFYDHVPPPQVDDFGFGIRVPMLVLSPYSRQGRVSGELGEFSSVLRFIEDNWGLTQLTKRDKQATPMLSAFDFEQEPRVPDPLPLRDDCMGPIWAPND
;
A
#
# COMPACT_ATOMS: atom_id res chain seq x y z
N MET A 1 25.09 -25.54 -56.13
CA MET A 1 24.24 -25.67 -57.32
C MET A 1 23.11 -24.67 -57.17
N TRP A 2 23.27 -23.54 -57.94
CA TRP A 2 22.30 -22.56 -58.44
C TRP A 2 21.40 -21.83 -57.41
N THR A 3 21.72 -20.58 -56.99
CA THR A 3 21.60 -19.18 -57.63
C THR A 3 20.21 -18.84 -58.15
N LEU A 4 19.69 -17.68 -57.60
CA LEU A 4 19.31 -16.42 -58.27
C LEU A 4 18.38 -15.62 -57.33
N LEU A 5 18.76 -14.58 -56.68
CA LEU A 5 18.77 -13.14 -57.03
C LEU A 5 17.57 -12.66 -57.86
N HIS A 6 16.74 -11.80 -57.28
CA HIS A 6 16.18 -10.67 -58.04
C HIS A 6 15.99 -9.45 -57.15
N ARG A 7 16.84 -8.43 -57.38
CA ARG A 7 16.66 -7.02 -57.02
C ARG A 7 15.67 -6.42 -58.01
N ARG A 8 14.81 -5.51 -57.54
CA ARG A 8 14.34 -4.38 -58.37
C ARG A 8 14.33 -3.11 -57.55
N THR A 9 15.01 -2.12 -58.15
CA THR A 9 15.26 -0.78 -57.71
C THR A 9 14.25 0.21 -58.32
N LEU A 10 14.07 1.33 -57.64
CA LEU A 10 13.77 2.71 -58.04
C LEU A 10 12.48 3.04 -58.79
N SER A 11 11.76 4.08 -58.30
CA SER A 11 11.81 5.38 -58.98
C SER A 11 11.12 6.49 -58.18
N TRP A 12 11.81 7.61 -58.11
CA TRP A 12 11.38 8.93 -57.65
C TRP A 12 10.51 9.60 -58.73
N VAL A 13 9.43 10.29 -58.31
CA VAL A 13 8.94 11.45 -59.10
C VAL A 13 8.57 12.59 -58.13
N ALA A 14 9.31 13.67 -58.24
CA ALA A 14 8.99 14.99 -57.74
C ALA A 14 8.10 15.72 -58.74
N ALA A 15 7.12 16.45 -58.24
CA ALA A 15 6.45 17.50 -59.04
C ALA A 15 6.22 18.72 -58.13
N VAL A 16 6.84 19.81 -58.56
CA VAL A 16 6.83 21.20 -58.06
C VAL A 16 5.88 22.02 -58.93
N LEU A 17 5.39 23.17 -58.41
CA LEU A 17 4.66 24.31 -58.97
C LEU A 17 3.12 24.25 -58.85
N GLY A 18 2.41 25.31 -58.39
CA GLY A 18 2.61 26.71 -58.65
C GLY A 18 1.77 27.61 -57.72
N LEU A 19 2.34 28.77 -57.47
CA LEU A 19 1.71 29.95 -56.85
C LEU A 19 0.59 30.53 -57.72
N ALA A 20 -0.50 30.98 -57.06
CA ALA A 20 -1.33 32.07 -57.58
C ALA A 20 -1.80 32.93 -56.39
N LEU A 21 -1.24 34.14 -56.32
CA LEU A 21 -1.75 35.25 -55.51
C LEU A 21 -2.99 35.85 -56.19
N ILE A 22 -4.08 36.00 -55.44
CA ILE A 22 -5.13 36.98 -55.76
C ILE A 22 -5.35 37.82 -54.51
N ALA A 23 -4.95 39.08 -54.59
CA ALA A 23 -5.28 40.11 -53.63
C ALA A 23 -6.68 40.67 -53.98
N ALA A 24 -7.58 40.68 -53.03
CA ALA A 24 -8.76 41.51 -53.08
C ALA A 24 -8.94 42.18 -51.71
N ALA A 25 -8.71 43.50 -51.73
CA ALA A 25 -9.05 44.38 -50.62
C ALA A 25 -10.53 44.66 -50.58
N CYS A 26 -11.15 44.57 -49.43
CA CYS A 26 -12.38 45.31 -49.10
C CYS A 26 -12.50 45.51 -47.60
N SER A 27 -12.41 46.75 -47.22
CA SER A 27 -13.03 47.51 -46.10
C SER A 27 -13.34 46.82 -44.79
N ALA A 28 -12.72 47.39 -43.75
CA ALA A 28 -13.01 47.24 -42.37
C ALA A 28 -14.46 47.63 -42.01
N SER A 29 -15.11 46.74 -41.23
CA SER A 29 -16.20 47.09 -40.36
C SER A 29 -15.82 46.55 -38.98
N GLU A 30 -15.59 47.48 -38.06
CA GLU A 30 -15.36 47.19 -36.65
C GLU A 30 -16.64 46.57 -36.06
N ALA A 31 -16.60 45.28 -35.68
CA ALA A 31 -17.57 44.66 -34.80
C ALA A 31 -16.88 44.35 -33.48
N GLU A 32 -17.33 45.04 -32.43
CA GLU A 32 -16.91 44.76 -31.05
C GLU A 32 -17.05 43.28 -30.71
N PRO A 33 -16.12 42.67 -29.97
CA PRO A 33 -16.23 41.31 -29.51
C PRO A 33 -17.28 41.25 -28.40
N ARG A 34 -18.42 40.65 -28.70
CA ARG A 34 -19.45 40.28 -27.73
C ARG A 34 -18.85 39.24 -26.77
N ALA A 35 -18.58 39.66 -25.54
CA ALA A 35 -18.14 38.80 -24.45
C ALA A 35 -19.21 37.72 -24.22
N THR A 36 -18.90 36.49 -24.61
CA THR A 36 -19.65 35.31 -24.16
C THR A 36 -19.25 35.05 -22.71
N ASN A 37 -20.10 35.48 -21.79
CA ASN A 37 -20.03 35.04 -20.40
C ASN A 37 -20.33 33.54 -20.34
N SER A 38 -19.30 32.69 -20.45
CA SER A 38 -19.35 31.37 -19.92
C SER A 38 -19.35 31.49 -18.39
N PRO A 39 -20.26 30.85 -17.66
CA PRO A 39 -20.19 30.87 -16.21
C PRO A 39 -18.84 30.26 -15.79
N PRO A 40 -18.18 30.82 -14.76
CA PRO A 40 -16.97 30.23 -14.23
C PRO A 40 -17.30 28.81 -13.80
N ALA A 41 -16.46 27.86 -14.24
CA ALA A 41 -16.50 26.49 -13.72
C ALA A 41 -16.41 26.60 -12.20
N SER A 42 -17.42 26.12 -11.50
CA SER A 42 -17.39 26.01 -10.05
C SER A 42 -16.14 25.19 -9.68
N PRO A 43 -15.29 25.69 -8.80
CA PRO A 43 -14.20 24.88 -8.29
C PRO A 43 -14.82 23.63 -7.65
N SER A 44 -14.39 22.46 -8.04
CA SER A 44 -14.67 21.22 -7.30
C SER A 44 -14.21 21.47 -5.87
N PRO A 45 -15.02 21.19 -4.87
CA PRO A 45 -14.60 21.38 -3.48
C PRO A 45 -13.39 20.47 -3.24
N SER A 46 -12.24 21.07 -2.98
CA SER A 46 -11.11 20.38 -2.41
C SER A 46 -11.51 19.98 -1.00
N VAL A 47 -11.80 18.70 -0.79
CA VAL A 47 -12.10 18.16 0.54
C VAL A 47 -10.77 18.08 1.28
N SER A 48 -10.48 19.14 2.02
CA SER A 48 -9.32 19.16 2.92
C SER A 48 -9.62 18.26 4.12
N THR A 49 -8.81 17.24 4.31
CA THR A 49 -8.83 16.38 5.51
C THR A 49 -8.13 17.10 6.67
N THR A 50 -8.72 18.17 7.17
CA THR A 50 -8.17 19.01 8.26
C THR A 50 -8.96 18.84 9.54
N GLY A 51 -9.19 17.61 9.97
CA GLY A 51 -9.86 17.31 11.21
C GLY A 51 -9.09 16.27 12.01
N SER A 52 -9.48 16.11 13.26
CA SER A 52 -9.09 14.97 14.09
C SER A 52 -10.36 14.19 14.44
N PRO A 53 -10.25 12.87 14.73
CA PRO A 53 -11.38 12.10 15.23
C PRO A 53 -11.97 12.70 16.51
N ASP A 54 -13.25 12.45 16.72
CA ASP A 54 -13.89 12.78 17.99
C ASP A 54 -13.32 11.92 19.12
N ALA A 55 -13.24 12.50 20.33
CA ALA A 55 -12.85 11.78 21.52
C ALA A 55 -13.85 10.66 21.83
N PHE A 56 -13.36 9.45 22.06
CA PHE A 56 -14.19 8.29 22.36
C PHE A 56 -13.58 7.44 23.49
N ASP A 57 -14.43 7.02 24.42
CA ASP A 57 -14.02 6.10 25.46
C ASP A 57 -14.21 4.64 25.01
N ALA A 58 -13.15 4.05 24.49
CA ALA A 58 -13.14 2.67 24.01
C ALA A 58 -13.33 1.63 25.14
N THR A 59 -13.14 2.01 26.42
CA THR A 59 -13.31 1.09 27.55
C THR A 59 -14.75 0.62 27.71
N ALA A 60 -15.72 1.42 27.22
CA ALA A 60 -17.14 1.07 27.24
C ALA A 60 -17.54 0.02 26.20
N LEU A 61 -16.68 -0.30 25.22
CA LEU A 61 -16.98 -1.33 24.21
C LEU A 61 -16.77 -2.74 24.79
N GLU A 62 -17.72 -3.62 24.52
CA GLU A 62 -17.53 -5.04 24.74
C GLU A 62 -16.63 -5.64 23.64
N THR A 63 -15.65 -6.45 24.03
CA THR A 63 -14.70 -7.12 23.13
C THR A 63 -14.44 -8.54 23.62
N ALA A 64 -14.17 -9.45 22.71
CA ALA A 64 -13.86 -10.86 23.04
C ALA A 64 -12.48 -11.01 23.72
N THR A 65 -11.59 -10.03 23.58
CA THR A 65 -10.25 -10.00 24.16
C THR A 65 -10.04 -8.70 24.95
N PRO A 66 -8.97 -8.55 25.73
CA PRO A 66 -8.63 -7.26 26.38
C PRO A 66 -8.31 -6.12 25.41
N ILE A 67 -8.20 -6.39 24.11
CA ILE A 67 -7.87 -5.38 23.10
C ILE A 67 -9.08 -4.49 22.82
N LYS A 68 -8.88 -3.19 23.00
CA LYS A 68 -9.87 -2.13 22.74
C LYS A 68 -9.44 -1.23 21.57
N HIS A 69 -8.17 -1.29 21.18
CA HIS A 69 -7.62 -0.53 20.06
C HIS A 69 -6.84 -1.48 19.14
N VAL A 70 -7.23 -1.52 17.88
CA VAL A 70 -6.51 -2.22 16.82
C VAL A 70 -5.97 -1.18 15.85
N VAL A 71 -4.66 -1.19 15.62
CA VAL A 71 -3.98 -0.34 14.65
C VAL A 71 -3.40 -1.21 13.56
N PHE A 72 -3.82 -0.97 12.32
CA PHE A 72 -3.27 -1.62 11.14
C PHE A 72 -2.37 -0.62 10.41
N LEU A 73 -1.05 -0.73 10.63
CA LEU A 73 -0.02 0.12 10.04
C LEU A 73 0.59 -0.57 8.83
N ILE A 74 0.40 0.00 7.64
CA ILE A 74 0.81 -0.59 6.37
C ILE A 74 1.87 0.29 5.74
N LYS A 75 3.04 -0.31 5.49
CA LYS A 75 4.19 0.29 4.81
C LYS A 75 4.25 -0.18 3.36
N GLU A 76 5.27 0.24 2.61
CA GLU A 76 5.37 -0.03 1.19
C GLU A 76 6.57 -0.89 0.82
N ASN A 77 6.24 -1.94 0.09
CA ASN A 77 7.05 -2.66 -0.86
C ASN A 77 8.30 -3.34 -0.29
N ARG A 78 8.13 -4.30 0.66
CA ARG A 78 9.25 -5.13 1.17
C ARG A 78 8.85 -6.58 1.42
N THR A 79 9.70 -7.51 0.99
CA THR A 79 9.53 -8.92 1.32
C THR A 79 10.06 -9.27 2.71
N PHE A 80 9.65 -10.44 3.18
CA PHE A 80 10.19 -11.00 4.42
C PHE A 80 11.69 -11.24 4.32
N ASP A 81 12.18 -11.86 3.26
CA ASP A 81 13.61 -12.13 3.10
C ASP A 81 14.45 -10.86 2.98
N HIS A 82 13.88 -9.79 2.43
CA HIS A 82 14.58 -8.50 2.35
C HIS A 82 14.83 -7.87 3.72
N LEU A 83 13.87 -7.96 4.66
CA LEU A 83 13.97 -7.30 5.98
C LEU A 83 14.38 -8.24 7.12
N PHE A 84 13.91 -9.48 7.09
CA PHE A 84 14.04 -10.45 8.17
C PHE A 84 14.64 -11.78 7.73
N GLY A 85 15.12 -11.92 6.50
CA GLY A 85 15.69 -13.15 5.98
C GLY A 85 16.90 -13.67 6.77
N THR A 86 17.57 -12.80 7.54
CA THR A 86 18.66 -13.17 8.46
C THR A 86 18.26 -13.14 9.94
N PHE A 87 16.95 -13.00 10.25
CA PHE A 87 16.47 -12.96 11.64
C PHE A 87 16.57 -14.35 12.27
N PRO A 88 17.18 -14.48 13.49
CA PRO A 88 17.37 -15.78 14.10
C PRO A 88 16.06 -16.53 14.37
N GLY A 89 15.99 -17.77 13.89
CA GLY A 89 14.82 -18.64 14.07
C GLY A 89 13.67 -18.44 13.10
N ALA A 90 13.78 -17.46 12.20
CA ALA A 90 12.80 -17.26 11.15
C ALA A 90 13.11 -18.11 9.91
N ASN A 91 12.06 -18.39 9.11
CA ASN A 91 12.18 -19.04 7.82
C ASN A 91 12.68 -18.04 6.77
N GLY A 92 13.97 -17.75 6.79
CA GLY A 92 14.65 -16.84 5.89
C GLY A 92 15.89 -17.47 5.26
N VAL A 93 16.39 -16.89 4.18
CA VAL A 93 17.56 -17.40 3.45
C VAL A 93 18.56 -16.30 3.13
N SER A 94 19.83 -16.65 2.96
CA SER A 94 20.90 -15.77 2.46
C SER A 94 21.29 -16.06 1.01
N THR A 95 20.71 -17.12 0.42
CA THR A 95 20.90 -17.52 -0.97
C THR A 95 19.54 -17.89 -1.56
N GLY A 96 19.14 -17.20 -2.59
CA GLY A 96 17.93 -17.45 -3.35
C GLY A 96 18.22 -18.15 -4.68
N MET A 97 17.22 -18.22 -5.56
CA MET A 97 17.30 -18.73 -6.91
C MET A 97 17.09 -17.59 -7.92
N ALA A 98 17.77 -17.64 -9.05
CA ALA A 98 17.55 -16.77 -10.20
C ALA A 98 17.72 -17.58 -11.47
N PHE A 99 16.63 -17.74 -12.25
CA PHE A 99 16.61 -18.55 -13.48
C PHE A 99 17.24 -19.94 -13.30
N GLY A 100 16.82 -20.65 -12.24
CA GLY A 100 17.31 -21.99 -11.89
C GLY A 100 18.73 -22.04 -11.34
N GLN A 101 19.36 -20.89 -11.03
CA GLN A 101 20.73 -20.83 -10.48
C GLN A 101 20.75 -20.20 -9.09
N PRO A 102 21.56 -20.73 -8.15
CA PRO A 102 21.74 -20.11 -6.84
C PRO A 102 22.29 -18.68 -6.96
N ARG A 103 21.71 -17.76 -6.21
CA ARG A 103 22.13 -16.35 -6.15
C ARG A 103 22.17 -15.88 -4.69
N THR A 104 23.33 -15.40 -4.27
CA THR A 104 23.48 -14.81 -2.92
C THR A 104 22.67 -13.51 -2.80
N LEU A 105 21.92 -13.37 -1.71
CA LEU A 105 21.31 -12.11 -1.33
C LEU A 105 22.40 -11.22 -0.68
N THR A 106 22.74 -10.15 -1.36
CA THR A 106 23.79 -9.24 -0.90
C THR A 106 23.25 -8.22 0.10
N ARG A 107 24.13 -7.63 0.89
CA ARG A 107 23.73 -6.55 1.80
C ARG A 107 23.19 -5.37 1.00
N GLY A 108 21.96 -4.97 1.30
CA GLY A 108 21.29 -3.81 0.72
C GLY A 108 21.66 -2.49 1.38
N THR A 109 20.89 -1.46 1.10
CA THR A 109 21.01 -0.14 1.73
C THR A 109 19.73 0.19 2.49
N ASP A 110 19.85 0.76 3.67
CA ASP A 110 18.74 1.39 4.41
C ASP A 110 18.51 2.85 3.99
N GLY A 111 19.26 3.29 3.00
CA GLY A 111 19.00 4.50 2.27
C GLY A 111 17.99 4.25 1.15
N ARG A 112 18.25 4.86 0.03
CA ARG A 112 17.44 4.85 -1.19
C ARG A 112 17.96 3.81 -2.17
N VAL A 113 17.08 3.00 -2.74
CA VAL A 113 17.39 2.21 -3.94
C VAL A 113 17.40 3.15 -5.16
N PRO A 114 18.26 2.94 -6.17
CA PRO A 114 18.38 3.87 -7.31
C PRO A 114 17.11 4.13 -8.12
N GLY A 115 16.14 3.21 -8.06
CA GLY A 115 14.85 3.33 -8.72
C GLY A 115 13.88 2.27 -8.23
N ASP A 116 12.66 2.33 -8.72
CA ASP A 116 11.65 1.34 -8.42
C ASP A 116 11.96 -0.01 -9.07
N LEU A 117 11.56 -1.09 -8.41
CA LEU A 117 11.66 -2.44 -8.95
C LEU A 117 10.31 -2.87 -9.52
N PRO A 118 10.29 -3.62 -10.63
CA PRO A 118 9.03 -4.10 -11.20
C PRO A 118 8.25 -4.98 -10.23
N HIS A 119 7.03 -4.56 -9.87
CA HIS A 119 6.13 -5.29 -8.97
C HIS A 119 4.67 -5.28 -9.42
N CYS A 120 4.40 -5.02 -10.71
CA CYS A 120 3.09 -5.14 -11.33
C CYS A 120 2.54 -6.58 -11.24
N TYR A 121 1.26 -6.82 -11.56
CA TYR A 121 0.66 -8.15 -11.55
C TYR A 121 1.45 -9.17 -12.38
N THR A 122 1.74 -8.85 -13.65
CA THR A 122 2.54 -9.73 -14.51
C THR A 122 3.98 -9.87 -14.04
N CYS A 123 4.51 -8.84 -13.35
CA CYS A 123 5.83 -8.88 -12.73
C CYS A 123 5.84 -9.88 -11.55
N ALA A 124 4.79 -9.89 -10.73
CA ALA A 124 4.63 -10.82 -9.62
C ALA A 124 4.48 -12.27 -10.09
N LEU A 125 3.71 -12.49 -11.18
CA LEU A 125 3.60 -13.80 -11.81
C LEU A 125 4.94 -14.32 -12.34
N ALA A 126 5.73 -13.44 -12.98
CA ALA A 126 7.06 -13.78 -13.46
C ALA A 126 8.04 -14.06 -12.31
N ALA A 127 7.96 -13.28 -11.21
CA ALA A 127 8.79 -13.51 -10.03
C ALA A 127 8.48 -14.84 -9.35
N TRP A 128 7.19 -15.16 -9.20
CA TRP A 128 6.69 -16.41 -8.64
C TRP A 128 7.06 -17.64 -9.46
N ASP A 129 7.07 -17.52 -10.80
CA ASP A 129 7.39 -18.56 -11.79
C ASP A 129 6.83 -19.94 -11.41
N GLN A 130 5.50 -20.02 -11.26
CA GLN A 130 4.78 -21.25 -10.91
C GLN A 130 5.24 -21.92 -9.59
N GLY A 131 5.87 -21.13 -8.70
CA GLY A 131 6.36 -21.61 -7.40
C GLY A 131 7.87 -21.79 -7.31
N GLU A 132 8.60 -21.67 -8.41
CA GLU A 132 10.08 -21.79 -8.43
C GLU A 132 10.76 -20.58 -7.75
N MET A 133 10.06 -19.44 -7.61
CA MET A 133 10.53 -18.23 -6.95
C MET A 133 11.88 -17.73 -7.48
N ASP A 134 12.07 -17.70 -8.80
CA ASP A 134 13.39 -17.41 -9.39
C ASP A 134 13.39 -16.32 -10.48
N GLY A 135 12.20 -15.72 -10.76
CA GLY A 135 12.04 -14.70 -11.80
C GLY A 135 12.12 -13.25 -11.33
N PHE A 136 12.83 -12.93 -10.26
CA PHE A 136 12.90 -11.56 -9.70
C PHE A 136 13.88 -10.62 -10.40
N LEU A 137 14.74 -11.11 -11.31
CA LEU A 137 15.67 -10.27 -12.08
C LEU A 137 14.94 -9.55 -13.21
N GLN A 138 14.18 -8.51 -12.88
CA GLN A 138 13.36 -7.75 -13.83
C GLN A 138 13.78 -6.27 -13.84
N GLY A 139 13.67 -5.64 -15.02
CA GLY A 139 13.91 -4.19 -15.21
C GLY A 139 15.36 -3.73 -15.04
N ASP A 140 15.55 -2.43 -15.05
CA ASP A 140 16.88 -1.79 -15.08
C ASP A 140 17.62 -1.91 -13.72
N HIS A 141 16.89 -2.07 -12.63
CA HIS A 141 17.43 -2.17 -11.27
C HIS A 141 17.43 -3.61 -10.72
N ALA A 142 17.27 -4.62 -11.58
CA ALA A 142 17.17 -6.02 -11.24
C ALA A 142 18.16 -6.55 -10.18
N PRO A 143 19.44 -6.14 -10.14
CA PRO A 143 20.36 -6.61 -9.10
C PRO A 143 19.92 -6.28 -7.67
N TRP A 144 19.16 -5.20 -7.48
CA TRP A 144 18.65 -4.79 -6.16
C TRP A 144 17.57 -5.71 -5.62
N ALA A 145 16.88 -6.46 -6.47
CA ALA A 145 15.90 -7.45 -6.05
C ALA A 145 16.50 -8.48 -5.09
N TYR A 146 17.78 -8.84 -5.27
CA TYR A 146 18.48 -9.82 -4.44
C TYR A 146 19.34 -9.15 -3.37
N THR A 147 18.75 -8.23 -2.62
CA THR A 147 19.41 -7.57 -1.48
C THR A 147 18.64 -7.84 -0.18
N GLN A 148 19.36 -7.81 0.95
CA GLN A 148 18.81 -7.94 2.29
C GLN A 148 19.32 -6.81 3.18
N LEU A 149 18.45 -6.32 4.06
CA LEU A 149 18.85 -5.44 5.16
C LEU A 149 19.23 -6.30 6.37
N HIS A 150 20.20 -5.82 7.13
CA HIS A 150 20.70 -6.49 8.31
C HIS A 150 20.27 -5.71 9.57
N LYS A 151 20.32 -6.39 10.72
CA LYS A 151 19.91 -5.85 12.04
C LYS A 151 20.31 -4.38 12.30
N ASP A 152 21.53 -4.01 11.92
CA ASP A 152 22.07 -2.67 12.12
C ASP A 152 21.48 -1.62 11.17
N GLN A 153 20.78 -2.03 10.09
CA GLN A 153 20.12 -1.17 9.12
C GLN A 153 18.63 -0.97 9.41
N LEU A 154 18.02 -1.80 10.28
CA LEU A 154 16.64 -1.68 10.74
C LEU A 154 16.54 -2.09 12.24
N PRO A 155 17.30 -1.41 13.12
CA PRO A 155 17.46 -1.84 14.50
C PRO A 155 16.16 -1.82 15.30
N ASN A 156 15.24 -0.88 15.02
CA ASN A 156 13.98 -0.74 15.73
C ASN A 156 12.98 -1.84 15.36
N TYR A 157 12.85 -2.17 14.07
CA TYR A 157 12.02 -3.30 13.63
C TYR A 157 12.53 -4.63 14.20
N TRP A 158 13.85 -4.85 14.22
CA TRP A 158 14.43 -6.05 14.80
C TRP A 158 14.29 -6.10 16.33
N HIS A 159 14.32 -4.95 17.00
CA HIS A 159 14.03 -4.88 18.43
C HIS A 159 12.58 -5.32 18.70
N TRP A 160 11.61 -4.74 17.98
CA TRP A 160 10.21 -5.11 18.14
C TRP A 160 9.94 -6.58 17.81
N ALA A 161 10.57 -7.14 16.78
CA ALA A 161 10.47 -8.56 16.46
C ALA A 161 10.98 -9.45 17.61
N ARG A 162 12.01 -9.01 18.35
CA ARG A 162 12.52 -9.73 19.53
C ARG A 162 11.67 -9.57 20.79
N GLN A 163 10.97 -8.47 20.89
CA GLN A 163 10.15 -8.17 22.07
C GLN A 163 8.68 -8.55 21.89
N ASN A 164 8.25 -8.83 20.67
CA ASN A 164 6.86 -9.13 20.34
C ASN A 164 6.80 -10.36 19.40
N VAL A 165 5.84 -10.40 18.46
CA VAL A 165 5.69 -11.52 17.52
C VAL A 165 6.05 -11.07 16.11
N LEU A 166 6.90 -11.85 15.45
CA LEU A 166 7.20 -11.78 14.03
C LEU A 166 6.54 -12.97 13.34
N PHE A 167 5.67 -12.73 12.35
CA PHE A 167 5.17 -13.79 11.48
C PHE A 167 6.10 -13.94 10.27
N ASP A 168 6.57 -15.16 10.04
CA ASP A 168 7.42 -15.51 8.91
C ASP A 168 6.69 -16.31 7.81
N ASN A 169 5.37 -16.41 7.95
CA ASN A 169 4.47 -17.03 6.98
C ASN A 169 3.25 -16.13 6.71
N PHE A 170 3.51 -14.83 6.54
CA PHE A 170 2.49 -13.83 6.25
C PHE A 170 2.69 -13.31 4.81
N PHE A 171 1.59 -13.16 4.07
CA PHE A 171 1.62 -12.86 2.65
C PHE A 171 0.81 -11.60 2.33
N ALA A 172 1.18 -10.89 1.26
CA ALA A 172 0.26 -9.95 0.63
C ALA A 172 -1.01 -10.68 0.21
N SER A 173 -2.15 -10.02 0.20
CA SER A 173 -3.44 -10.69 -0.04
C SER A 173 -3.65 -11.05 -1.50
N ALA A 174 -3.04 -10.32 -2.42
CA ALA A 174 -3.15 -10.55 -3.85
C ALA A 174 -1.78 -10.56 -4.52
N GLN A 175 -1.64 -11.40 -5.52
CA GLN A 175 -0.49 -11.43 -6.42
C GLN A 175 -0.52 -10.18 -7.31
N GLY A 176 0.14 -9.11 -6.89
CA GLY A 176 0.11 -7.83 -7.59
C GLY A 176 0.65 -6.69 -6.75
N PRO A 177 0.52 -5.47 -7.27
CA PRO A 177 1.04 -4.25 -6.63
C PRO A 177 0.12 -3.72 -5.52
N SER A 178 0.42 -2.50 -5.09
CA SER A 178 -0.19 -1.85 -3.92
C SER A 178 -1.71 -1.71 -4.00
N PHE A 179 -2.29 -1.30 -5.14
CA PHE A 179 -3.72 -0.98 -5.20
C PHE A 179 -4.64 -2.13 -4.80
N PRO A 180 -4.57 -3.35 -5.38
CA PRO A 180 -5.39 -4.46 -4.93
C PRO A 180 -5.11 -4.82 -3.47
N ASN A 181 -3.87 -4.77 -3.02
CA ASN A 181 -3.48 -5.13 -1.67
C ASN A 181 -4.04 -4.16 -0.61
N HIS A 182 -4.00 -2.86 -0.88
CA HIS A 182 -4.65 -1.86 -0.01
C HIS A 182 -6.17 -2.06 0.05
N LEU A 183 -6.83 -2.47 -1.03
CA LEU A 183 -8.27 -2.80 -1.01
C LEU A 183 -8.56 -4.03 -0.14
N TYR A 184 -7.72 -5.07 -0.21
CA TYR A 184 -7.84 -6.24 0.67
C TYR A 184 -7.72 -5.87 2.16
N SER A 185 -6.88 -4.90 2.51
CA SER A 185 -6.68 -4.46 3.90
C SER A 185 -7.92 -3.81 4.54
N ILE A 186 -8.91 -3.42 3.74
CA ILE A 186 -10.15 -2.79 4.23
C ILE A 186 -11.42 -3.57 3.88
N ALA A 187 -11.35 -4.58 3.01
CA ALA A 187 -12.56 -5.20 2.45
C ALA A 187 -12.43 -6.71 2.18
N ALA A 188 -11.29 -7.33 2.43
CA ALA A 188 -11.01 -8.73 2.08
C ALA A 188 -11.31 -9.08 0.61
N THR A 189 -11.24 -8.09 -0.27
CA THR A 189 -11.41 -8.18 -1.72
C THR A 189 -10.87 -6.94 -2.40
N SER A 190 -10.36 -7.10 -3.61
CA SER A 190 -10.00 -5.98 -4.50
C SER A 190 -11.12 -5.62 -5.48
N GLY A 191 -12.30 -6.27 -5.40
CA GLY A 191 -13.36 -6.09 -6.40
C GLY A 191 -12.97 -6.59 -7.78
N GLY A 192 -12.03 -7.53 -7.86
CA GLY A 192 -11.49 -8.08 -9.11
C GLY A 192 -10.27 -7.34 -9.66
N ALA A 193 -9.85 -6.23 -9.05
CA ALA A 193 -8.63 -5.54 -9.44
C ALA A 193 -7.40 -6.39 -9.11
N HIS A 194 -6.46 -6.48 -10.06
CA HIS A 194 -5.24 -7.27 -9.93
C HIS A 194 -3.97 -6.46 -10.22
N ASP A 195 -4.12 -5.21 -10.69
CA ASP A 195 -3.01 -4.31 -10.94
C ASP A 195 -3.35 -2.88 -10.47
N ASN A 196 -2.37 -1.99 -10.49
CA ASN A 196 -2.57 -0.58 -10.24
C ASN A 196 -3.42 0.07 -11.34
N PRO A 197 -4.25 1.07 -11.03
CA PRO A 197 -4.92 1.87 -12.05
C PRO A 197 -3.91 2.47 -13.03
N ARG A 198 -4.21 2.35 -14.33
CA ARG A 198 -3.34 2.90 -15.36
C ARG A 198 -3.33 4.43 -15.29
N ARG A 199 -2.20 5.00 -14.96
CA ARG A 199 -2.03 6.46 -14.97
C ARG A 199 -2.23 7.00 -16.37
N VAL A 200 -3.03 8.07 -16.49
CA VAL A 200 -3.17 8.84 -17.72
C VAL A 200 -2.45 10.17 -17.52
N PRO A 201 -1.64 10.63 -18.50
CA PRO A 201 -1.06 11.97 -18.43
C PRO A 201 -2.20 12.98 -18.26
N SER A 202 -2.26 13.66 -17.14
CA SER A 202 -3.21 14.74 -16.92
C SER A 202 -2.73 16.01 -17.60
N LEU A 203 -3.64 16.73 -18.25
CA LEU A 203 -3.37 18.07 -18.76
C LEU A 203 -3.27 19.10 -17.62
N THR A 204 -3.71 18.74 -16.44
CA THR A 204 -3.55 19.50 -15.20
C THR A 204 -2.68 18.70 -14.24
N HIS A 205 -1.75 19.34 -13.57
CA HIS A 205 -0.76 18.74 -12.67
C HIS A 205 -1.31 17.56 -11.85
N GLY A 206 -0.79 16.39 -12.20
CA GLY A 206 -0.82 15.11 -11.51
C GLY A 206 -2.03 14.79 -10.65
N SER A 207 -2.96 13.99 -11.19
CA SER A 207 -3.87 13.25 -10.32
C SER A 207 -3.07 12.16 -9.60
N ASN A 208 -2.73 12.44 -8.38
CA ASN A 208 -2.03 11.52 -7.47
C ASN A 208 -3.07 10.59 -6.81
N THR A 209 -4.00 10.03 -7.59
CA THR A 209 -5.12 9.25 -7.08
C THR A 209 -5.33 7.97 -7.84
N PHE A 210 -5.69 6.93 -7.12
CA PHE A 210 -6.16 5.65 -7.65
C PHE A 210 -7.63 5.37 -7.27
N GLY A 211 -8.41 6.42 -6.98
CA GLY A 211 -9.75 6.30 -6.44
C GLY A 211 -10.87 6.81 -7.34
N CYS A 212 -12.03 7.04 -6.72
CA CYS A 212 -13.23 7.58 -7.36
C CYS A 212 -13.06 9.02 -7.87
N ASP A 213 -12.07 9.70 -7.40
CA ASP A 213 -11.62 11.04 -7.81
C ASP A 213 -10.59 11.00 -8.95
N ALA A 214 -10.31 9.82 -9.50
CA ALA A 214 -9.42 9.67 -10.63
C ALA A 214 -9.96 10.37 -11.89
N PRO A 215 -9.06 10.84 -12.79
CA PRO A 215 -9.48 11.40 -14.07
C PRO A 215 -10.38 10.44 -14.86
N PRO A 216 -11.36 10.95 -15.64
CA PRO A 216 -12.37 10.12 -16.31
C PRO A 216 -11.85 9.01 -17.22
N LEU A 217 -10.60 9.13 -17.71
CA LEU A 217 -9.97 8.11 -18.58
C LEU A 217 -9.06 7.14 -17.81
N GLN A 218 -8.89 7.33 -16.51
CA GLN A 218 -8.10 6.42 -15.70
C GLN A 218 -8.93 5.17 -15.40
N THR A 219 -8.36 4.02 -15.68
CA THR A 219 -9.04 2.73 -15.50
C THR A 219 -8.12 1.76 -14.79
N VAL A 220 -8.73 0.79 -14.12
CA VAL A 220 -8.08 -0.39 -13.58
C VAL A 220 -8.63 -1.63 -14.30
N GLU A 221 -7.76 -2.62 -14.51
CA GLU A 221 -8.14 -3.91 -15.03
C GLU A 221 -8.70 -4.77 -13.91
N VAL A 222 -9.89 -5.35 -14.14
CA VAL A 222 -10.56 -6.23 -13.19
C VAL A 222 -10.99 -7.52 -13.87
N TYR A 223 -10.93 -8.64 -13.15
CA TYR A 223 -11.59 -9.86 -13.54
C TYR A 223 -13.04 -9.87 -13.03
N ASP A 224 -14.00 -10.16 -13.90
CA ASP A 224 -15.38 -10.37 -13.48
C ASP A 224 -15.58 -11.81 -12.94
N SER A 225 -16.79 -12.12 -12.46
CA SER A 225 -17.14 -13.46 -11.93
C SER A 225 -17.03 -14.60 -12.93
N GLU A 226 -16.84 -14.30 -14.21
CA GLU A 226 -16.67 -15.28 -15.29
C GLU A 226 -15.20 -15.34 -15.76
N GLY A 227 -14.29 -14.68 -15.01
CA GLY A 227 -12.86 -14.65 -15.33
C GLY A 227 -12.50 -13.78 -16.54
N ARG A 228 -13.40 -12.90 -17.01
CA ARG A 228 -13.14 -12.02 -18.15
C ARG A 228 -12.54 -10.70 -17.67
N MET A 229 -11.46 -10.28 -18.28
CA MET A 229 -10.83 -9.01 -17.99
C MET A 229 -11.64 -7.84 -18.56
N LYS A 230 -11.87 -6.84 -17.72
CA LYS A 230 -12.54 -5.58 -18.08
C LYS A 230 -11.74 -4.39 -17.55
N LYS A 231 -11.86 -3.23 -18.20
CA LYS A 231 -11.35 -1.94 -17.74
C LYS A 231 -12.49 -1.13 -17.16
N VAL A 232 -12.38 -0.79 -15.89
CA VAL A 232 -13.39 0.00 -15.18
C VAL A 232 -12.73 1.22 -14.51
N PRO A 233 -13.48 2.28 -14.18
CA PRO A 233 -12.98 3.31 -13.28
C PRO A 233 -12.55 2.69 -11.94
N PRO A 234 -11.48 3.17 -11.28
CA PRO A 234 -11.03 2.62 -10.00
C PRO A 234 -11.94 3.10 -8.84
N CYS A 235 -13.23 2.78 -8.92
CA CYS A 235 -14.26 3.25 -7.99
C CYS A 235 -15.29 2.15 -7.77
N PHE A 236 -15.30 1.58 -6.57
CA PHE A 236 -16.04 0.38 -6.22
C PHE A 236 -17.14 0.64 -5.19
N ASP A 237 -18.09 -0.30 -5.10
CA ASP A 237 -19.22 -0.22 -4.17
C ASP A 237 -19.35 -1.45 -3.24
N PHE A 238 -18.34 -2.33 -3.17
CA PHE A 238 -18.36 -3.45 -2.23
C PHE A 238 -18.32 -2.96 -0.77
N LEU A 239 -18.80 -3.81 0.15
CA LEU A 239 -18.74 -3.51 1.58
C LEU A 239 -17.29 -3.54 2.09
N THR A 240 -17.02 -2.69 3.08
CA THR A 240 -15.72 -2.59 3.75
C THR A 240 -15.89 -2.86 5.24
N GLU A 241 -14.77 -3.10 5.92
CA GLU A 241 -14.73 -3.22 7.38
C GLU A 241 -15.30 -1.96 8.05
N GLY A 242 -15.04 -0.77 7.52
CA GLY A 242 -15.66 0.47 7.99
C GLY A 242 -17.19 0.45 7.92
N ASP A 243 -17.80 -0.23 6.96
CA ASP A 243 -19.26 -0.39 6.91
C ASP A 243 -19.77 -1.30 8.04
N LEU A 244 -19.04 -2.35 8.41
CA LEU A 244 -19.38 -3.23 9.53
C LEU A 244 -19.24 -2.50 10.86
N LEU A 245 -18.13 -1.79 11.05
CA LEU A 245 -17.87 -0.96 12.23
C LEU A 245 -18.95 0.11 12.42
N ASN A 246 -19.35 0.79 11.34
CA ASN A 246 -20.44 1.77 11.38
C ASN A 246 -21.78 1.16 11.80
N ARG A 247 -22.13 -0.03 11.30
CA ARG A 247 -23.35 -0.76 11.71
C ARG A 247 -23.32 -1.14 13.19
N ALA A 248 -22.16 -1.51 13.68
CA ALA A 248 -21.94 -1.86 15.08
C ALA A 248 -21.72 -0.62 15.99
N ARG A 249 -21.66 0.58 15.43
CA ARG A 249 -21.35 1.85 16.12
C ARG A 249 -19.99 1.84 16.82
N ILE A 250 -19.02 1.19 16.20
CA ILE A 250 -17.63 1.17 16.65
C ILE A 250 -16.89 2.28 15.89
N PRO A 251 -16.33 3.28 16.58
CA PRO A 251 -15.55 4.33 15.94
C PRO A 251 -14.31 3.80 15.23
N TRP A 252 -14.00 4.39 14.10
CA TRP A 252 -12.82 4.02 13.32
C TRP A 252 -12.29 5.20 12.51
N ALA A 253 -11.02 5.13 12.16
CA ALA A 253 -10.35 6.11 11.31
C ALA A 253 -9.39 5.46 10.31
N TYR A 254 -9.18 6.16 9.21
CA TYR A 254 -8.16 5.86 8.21
C TYR A 254 -7.26 7.08 8.03
N TYR A 255 -6.01 6.98 8.45
CA TYR A 255 -5.01 8.02 8.28
C TYR A 255 -4.19 7.73 7.03
N ALA A 256 -4.19 8.66 6.09
CA ALA A 256 -3.44 8.58 4.84
C ALA A 256 -2.88 9.95 4.44
N ALA A 257 -2.05 9.96 3.41
CA ALA A 257 -1.63 11.19 2.76
C ALA A 257 -2.84 11.96 2.24
N SER A 258 -2.81 13.30 2.31
CA SER A 258 -3.84 14.16 1.76
C SER A 258 -3.81 14.17 0.22
N GLU A 259 -4.87 14.62 -0.43
CA GLU A 259 -5.03 14.58 -1.90
C GLU A 259 -3.90 15.28 -2.67
N ASP A 260 -3.30 16.31 -2.08
CA ASP A 260 -2.19 17.09 -2.64
C ASP A 260 -0.81 16.47 -2.37
N GLN A 261 -0.76 15.39 -1.57
CA GLN A 261 0.47 14.73 -1.15
C GLN A 261 0.74 13.46 -1.94
N LYS A 262 2.02 13.19 -2.17
CA LYS A 262 2.46 11.89 -2.66
C LYS A 262 2.13 10.80 -1.62
N GLY A 263 1.64 9.64 -2.08
CA GLY A 263 1.14 8.57 -1.21
C GLY A 263 -0.38 8.55 -1.06
N TYR A 264 -1.11 9.60 -1.52
CA TYR A 264 -2.57 9.54 -1.58
C TYR A 264 -3.09 8.36 -2.41
N ILE A 265 -2.33 7.89 -3.39
CA ILE A 265 -2.64 6.70 -4.19
C ILE A 265 -2.87 5.43 -3.35
N TRP A 266 -2.35 5.39 -2.13
CA TRP A 266 -2.52 4.29 -1.18
C TRP A 266 -3.71 4.46 -0.23
N SER A 267 -4.46 5.56 -0.36
CA SER A 267 -5.69 5.76 0.40
C SER A 267 -6.79 4.84 -0.13
N ALA A 268 -6.90 3.64 0.43
CA ALA A 268 -7.82 2.60 -0.06
C ALA A 268 -9.28 3.08 -0.14
N TYR A 269 -9.73 3.87 0.82
CA TYR A 269 -11.09 4.39 0.84
C TYR A 269 -11.37 5.43 -0.25
N SER A 270 -10.33 6.01 -0.90
CA SER A 270 -10.52 6.86 -2.08
C SER A 270 -11.20 6.10 -3.23
N ALA A 271 -10.98 4.77 -3.29
CA ALA A 271 -11.57 3.89 -4.29
C ALA A 271 -12.98 3.38 -3.91
N ILE A 272 -13.51 3.75 -2.75
CA ILE A 272 -14.82 3.29 -2.27
C ILE A 272 -15.83 4.43 -2.42
N ARG A 273 -16.73 4.30 -3.40
CA ARG A 273 -17.69 5.33 -3.82
C ARG A 273 -18.48 5.91 -2.66
N ARG A 274 -19.00 5.06 -1.77
CA ARG A 274 -19.84 5.47 -0.64
C ARG A 274 -19.13 6.29 0.42
N TYR A 275 -17.79 6.30 0.42
CA TYR A 275 -16.98 7.18 1.25
C TYR A 275 -16.48 8.38 0.45
N ARG A 276 -15.77 8.13 -0.66
CA ARG A 276 -15.10 9.22 -1.39
C ARG A 276 -16.06 10.24 -2.00
N MET A 277 -17.25 9.80 -2.44
CA MET A 277 -18.26 10.66 -3.07
C MET A 277 -19.29 11.24 -2.08
N HIS A 278 -19.08 11.04 -0.77
CA HIS A 278 -19.92 11.56 0.29
C HIS A 278 -19.07 12.28 1.33
N GLU A 279 -19.10 13.62 1.28
CA GLU A 279 -18.23 14.49 2.07
C GLU A 279 -18.37 14.26 3.59
N ASP A 280 -19.57 14.09 4.10
CA ASP A 280 -19.86 13.81 5.50
C ASP A 280 -19.17 12.51 5.98
N ARG A 281 -19.25 11.44 5.19
CA ARG A 281 -18.59 10.17 5.52
C ARG A 281 -17.07 10.27 5.39
N TRP A 282 -16.60 10.98 4.37
CA TRP A 282 -15.16 11.20 4.17
C TRP A 282 -14.57 11.94 5.37
N GLN A 283 -15.14 13.07 5.74
CA GLN A 283 -14.65 13.91 6.84
C GLN A 283 -14.76 13.24 8.22
N THR A 284 -15.68 12.30 8.39
CA THR A 284 -15.84 11.57 9.66
C THR A 284 -14.75 10.52 9.87
N HIS A 285 -14.17 9.95 8.81
CA HIS A 285 -13.32 8.77 8.93
C HIS A 285 -11.94 8.92 8.31
N MET A 286 -11.76 9.85 7.35
CA MET A 286 -10.49 10.02 6.63
C MET A 286 -9.74 11.21 7.18
N PHE A 287 -8.52 10.98 7.68
CA PHE A 287 -7.69 11.99 8.33
C PHE A 287 -6.31 12.06 7.71
N SER A 288 -5.68 13.23 7.80
CA SER A 288 -4.30 13.39 7.36
C SER A 288 -3.35 12.59 8.25
N VAL A 289 -2.49 11.81 7.63
CA VAL A 289 -1.46 11.05 8.36
C VAL A 289 -0.45 11.95 9.06
N ASP A 290 -0.33 13.20 8.67
CA ASP A 290 0.52 14.19 9.35
C ASP A 290 0.04 14.52 10.77
N GLU A 291 -1.28 14.34 11.04
CA GLU A 291 -1.89 14.59 12.34
C GLU A 291 -1.86 13.36 13.28
N VAL A 292 -1.59 12.17 12.77
CA VAL A 292 -1.75 10.90 13.51
C VAL A 292 -1.02 10.89 14.86
N VAL A 293 0.23 11.34 14.91
CA VAL A 293 1.02 11.37 16.16
C VAL A 293 0.43 12.35 17.17
N GLN A 294 -0.10 13.49 16.70
CA GLN A 294 -0.73 14.49 17.57
C GLN A 294 -2.06 13.98 18.11
N ASP A 295 -2.86 13.31 17.30
CA ASP A 295 -4.14 12.73 17.70
C ASP A 295 -3.94 11.60 18.71
N ILE A 296 -2.96 10.73 18.49
CA ILE A 296 -2.57 9.71 19.48
C ILE A 296 -2.22 10.34 20.83
N ARG A 297 -1.41 11.42 20.84
CA ARG A 297 -1.02 12.12 22.07
C ARG A 297 -2.18 12.80 22.78
N ARG A 298 -3.21 13.17 22.05
CA ARG A 298 -4.46 13.73 22.59
C ARG A 298 -5.45 12.66 23.07
N GLY A 299 -5.16 11.36 22.85
CA GLY A 299 -6.07 10.28 23.18
C GLY A 299 -7.24 10.14 22.21
N LEU A 300 -7.08 10.58 20.97
CA LEU A 300 -8.13 10.60 19.95
C LEU A 300 -8.09 9.39 19.00
N LEU A 301 -7.18 8.41 19.24
CA LEU A 301 -7.11 7.20 18.42
C LEU A 301 -8.37 6.36 18.58
N PRO A 302 -9.16 6.14 17.50
CA PRO A 302 -10.36 5.32 17.59
C PRO A 302 -10.04 3.82 17.85
N PRO A 303 -11.05 3.03 18.24
CA PRO A 303 -10.92 1.59 18.46
C PRO A 303 -10.32 0.82 17.28
N VAL A 304 -10.64 1.21 16.05
CA VAL A 304 -10.02 0.60 14.85
C VAL A 304 -9.42 1.70 13.98
N THR A 305 -8.13 1.58 13.70
CA THR A 305 -7.40 2.61 12.97
C THR A 305 -6.48 2.00 11.92
N TRP A 306 -6.64 2.41 10.67
CA TRP A 306 -5.67 2.15 9.59
C TRP A 306 -4.73 3.34 9.47
N ILE A 307 -3.45 3.06 9.20
CA ILE A 307 -2.44 4.11 9.00
C ILE A 307 -1.59 3.73 7.80
N THR A 308 -1.57 4.59 6.77
CA THR A 308 -0.66 4.51 5.63
C THR A 308 0.17 5.79 5.56
N PRO A 309 1.49 5.72 5.45
CA PRO A 309 2.34 6.90 5.43
C PRO A 309 2.25 7.69 4.12
N ARG A 310 2.84 8.88 4.14
CA ARG A 310 3.18 9.58 2.90
C ARG A 310 4.29 8.84 2.16
N PHE A 311 4.42 9.09 0.87
CA PHE A 311 5.35 8.37 -0.02
C PHE A 311 6.79 8.37 0.51
N GLU A 312 7.30 9.52 0.91
CA GLU A 312 8.67 9.70 1.38
C GLU A 312 8.97 9.03 2.74
N LEU A 313 7.94 8.58 3.46
CA LEU A 313 8.04 7.91 4.76
C LEU A 313 7.55 6.45 4.72
N SER A 314 7.21 5.97 3.53
CA SER A 314 6.58 4.67 3.32
C SER A 314 7.56 3.50 3.26
N GLU A 315 8.85 3.76 3.00
CA GLU A 315 9.87 2.77 2.69
C GLU A 315 9.83 2.21 1.26
N HIS A 316 8.94 2.76 0.40
CA HIS A 316 8.97 2.45 -1.02
C HIS A 316 10.42 2.54 -1.56
N PRO A 317 10.88 1.64 -2.44
CA PRO A 317 12.30 1.51 -2.83
C PRO A 317 12.99 2.81 -3.22
N GLU A 318 12.27 3.72 -3.85
CA GLU A 318 12.79 5.03 -4.28
C GLU A 318 13.04 6.01 -3.13
N TYR A 319 12.62 5.67 -1.89
CA TYR A 319 12.76 6.53 -0.72
C TYR A 319 13.64 5.92 0.34
N ASN A 320 14.03 6.73 1.30
CA ASN A 320 14.98 6.35 2.32
C ASN A 320 14.29 5.48 3.39
N PHE A 321 14.71 4.22 3.49
CA PHE A 321 14.16 3.26 4.44
C PHE A 321 14.35 3.70 5.91
N CYS A 322 15.53 4.24 6.24
CA CYS A 322 15.84 4.70 7.59
C CYS A 322 14.86 5.79 8.08
N HIS A 323 14.48 6.72 7.21
CA HIS A 323 13.47 7.74 7.55
C HIS A 323 12.07 7.13 7.70
N GLY A 324 11.76 6.10 6.92
CA GLY A 324 10.52 5.34 7.06
C GLY A 324 10.45 4.59 8.39
N GLU A 325 11.53 3.92 8.82
CA GLU A 325 11.64 3.27 10.13
C GLU A 325 11.47 4.29 11.27
N ASN A 326 12.12 5.45 11.16
CA ASN A 326 11.98 6.53 12.13
C ASN A 326 10.56 7.08 12.24
N TRP A 327 9.85 7.17 11.12
CA TRP A 327 8.45 7.58 11.14
C TRP A 327 7.58 6.53 11.83
N SER A 328 7.74 5.25 11.50
CA SER A 328 7.04 4.15 12.18
C SER A 328 7.34 4.16 13.68
N THR A 329 8.61 4.43 14.06
CA THR A 329 9.02 4.54 15.46
C THR A 329 8.26 5.69 16.16
N LYS A 330 8.12 6.86 15.55
CA LYS A 330 7.34 7.97 16.12
C LYS A 330 5.90 7.63 16.38
N VAL A 331 5.24 6.91 15.43
CA VAL A 331 3.85 6.51 15.56
C VAL A 331 3.69 5.47 16.67
N ILE A 332 4.49 4.41 16.64
CA ILE A 332 4.42 3.30 17.60
C ILE A 332 4.77 3.80 19.02
N ASP A 333 5.81 4.61 19.17
CA ASP A 333 6.17 5.21 20.45
C ASP A 333 5.07 6.12 21.01
N ALA A 334 4.39 6.88 20.14
CA ALA A 334 3.28 7.71 20.58
C ALA A 334 2.14 6.83 21.14
N ILE A 335 1.84 5.71 20.49
CA ILE A 335 0.84 4.74 20.96
C ILE A 335 1.31 4.10 22.28
N MET A 336 2.55 3.63 22.37
CA MET A 336 3.11 3.01 23.58
C MET A 336 3.09 3.95 24.79
N ARG A 337 3.27 5.26 24.57
CA ARG A 337 3.25 6.29 25.64
C ARG A 337 1.84 6.80 25.96
N SER A 338 0.83 6.42 25.17
CA SER A 338 -0.53 6.85 25.37
C SER A 338 -1.25 6.03 26.46
N PRO A 339 -2.33 6.55 27.05
CA PRO A 339 -3.20 5.78 27.96
C PRO A 339 -3.85 4.55 27.30
N MET A 340 -3.86 4.49 25.96
CA MET A 340 -4.50 3.40 25.20
C MET A 340 -3.63 2.14 25.10
N TRP A 341 -2.30 2.26 25.30
CA TRP A 341 -1.37 1.15 25.16
C TRP A 341 -1.78 -0.13 25.90
N PRO A 342 -2.25 -0.08 27.16
CA PRO A 342 -2.61 -1.31 27.89
C PRO A 342 -3.67 -2.18 27.22
N SER A 343 -4.38 -1.67 26.23
CA SER A 343 -5.43 -2.40 25.49
C SER A 343 -5.25 -2.30 23.97
N THR A 344 -4.02 -2.07 23.49
CA THR A 344 -3.74 -1.88 22.05
C THR A 344 -3.06 -3.09 21.43
N ALA A 345 -3.45 -3.43 20.20
CA ALA A 345 -2.72 -4.31 19.29
C ALA A 345 -2.35 -3.54 18.02
N ILE A 346 -1.07 -3.51 17.66
CA ILE A 346 -0.57 -2.92 16.41
C ILE A 346 -0.16 -4.07 15.49
N PHE A 347 -0.72 -4.09 14.29
CA PHE A 347 -0.36 -4.97 13.19
C PHE A 347 0.42 -4.14 12.18
N LEU A 348 1.73 -4.36 12.08
CA LEU A 348 2.64 -3.64 11.21
C LEU A 348 3.10 -4.56 10.08
N THR A 349 2.83 -4.18 8.84
CA THR A 349 3.19 -4.95 7.64
C THR A 349 3.56 -4.04 6.46
N TRP A 350 3.93 -4.67 5.34
CA TRP A 350 4.14 -4.04 4.04
C TRP A 350 3.08 -4.56 3.05
N ASP A 351 2.67 -3.72 2.13
CA ASP A 351 1.53 -3.98 1.23
C ASP A 351 1.81 -5.05 0.18
N ASP A 352 3.02 -5.03 -0.41
CA ASP A 352 3.47 -6.00 -1.39
C ASP A 352 5.01 -6.19 -1.36
N TYR A 353 5.51 -7.03 -2.26
CA TYR A 353 6.91 -7.45 -2.31
C TYR A 353 7.87 -6.40 -2.89
N GLY A 354 7.38 -5.38 -3.60
CA GLY A 354 8.17 -4.30 -4.19
C GLY A 354 9.27 -4.74 -5.14
N GLY A 355 9.12 -5.91 -5.78
CA GLY A 355 10.14 -6.48 -6.65
C GLY A 355 11.31 -7.16 -5.94
N PHE A 356 11.37 -7.14 -4.60
CA PHE A 356 12.40 -7.84 -3.84
C PHE A 356 12.16 -9.35 -3.78
N TYR A 357 13.25 -10.09 -3.67
CA TYR A 357 13.24 -11.54 -3.59
C TYR A 357 12.61 -12.05 -2.29
N ASP A 358 11.85 -13.10 -2.40
CA ASP A 358 11.46 -14.00 -1.30
C ASP A 358 11.51 -15.44 -1.78
N HIS A 359 11.93 -16.37 -0.91
CA HIS A 359 12.10 -17.76 -1.29
C HIS A 359 10.85 -18.62 -1.10
N VAL A 360 9.85 -18.13 -0.36
CA VAL A 360 8.65 -18.91 -0.03
C VAL A 360 7.55 -18.67 -1.07
N PRO A 361 7.12 -19.71 -1.81
CA PRO A 361 6.02 -19.56 -2.76
C PRO A 361 4.72 -19.28 -2.03
N PRO A 362 3.95 -18.26 -2.48
CA PRO A 362 2.67 -17.92 -1.88
C PRO A 362 1.62 -19.00 -2.14
N PRO A 363 0.78 -19.34 -1.14
CA PRO A 363 -0.37 -20.22 -1.33
C PRO A 363 -1.34 -19.68 -2.38
N GLN A 364 -1.82 -20.56 -3.25
CA GLN A 364 -2.83 -20.23 -4.26
C GLN A 364 -4.22 -20.56 -3.69
N VAL A 365 -4.91 -19.59 -3.09
CA VAL A 365 -6.17 -19.78 -2.36
C VAL A 365 -7.42 -19.47 -3.18
N ASP A 366 -7.28 -18.63 -4.19
CA ASP A 366 -8.32 -18.27 -5.18
C ASP A 366 -7.66 -17.75 -6.46
N ASP A 367 -8.43 -17.15 -7.37
CA ASP A 367 -7.95 -16.62 -8.65
C ASP A 367 -6.94 -15.46 -8.51
N PHE A 368 -6.84 -14.85 -7.33
CA PHE A 368 -5.88 -13.78 -7.03
C PHE A 368 -4.67 -14.29 -6.23
N GLY A 369 -4.71 -15.54 -5.79
CA GLY A 369 -3.69 -16.19 -4.98
C GLY A 369 -3.54 -15.53 -3.61
N PHE A 370 -2.42 -15.81 -2.91
CA PHE A 370 -1.76 -14.81 -2.10
C PHE A 370 -0.64 -14.18 -2.93
N GLY A 371 -0.31 -12.94 -2.63
CA GLY A 371 0.90 -12.30 -3.14
C GLY A 371 2.16 -12.83 -2.45
N ILE A 372 3.31 -12.35 -2.91
CA ILE A 372 4.61 -12.73 -2.35
C ILE A 372 4.67 -12.34 -0.87
N ARG A 373 5.41 -13.14 -0.09
CA ARG A 373 5.50 -13.04 1.36
C ARG A 373 6.05 -11.69 1.82
N VAL A 374 5.35 -11.08 2.79
CA VAL A 374 5.72 -9.81 3.44
C VAL A 374 5.87 -10.02 4.95
N PRO A 375 6.63 -9.20 5.68
CA PRO A 375 6.71 -9.33 7.13
C PRO A 375 5.42 -8.88 7.81
N MET A 376 5.07 -9.50 8.95
CA MET A 376 4.05 -8.99 9.86
C MET A 376 4.59 -8.99 11.28
N LEU A 377 4.57 -7.82 11.91
CA LEU A 377 4.88 -7.63 13.33
C LEU A 377 3.58 -7.38 14.10
N VAL A 378 3.37 -8.13 15.17
CA VAL A 378 2.24 -7.89 16.09
C VAL A 378 2.78 -7.39 17.42
N LEU A 379 2.58 -6.08 17.69
CA LEU A 379 3.03 -5.40 18.89
C LEU A 379 1.84 -5.14 19.81
N SER A 380 1.93 -5.65 21.04
CA SER A 380 0.88 -5.47 22.05
C SER A 380 1.46 -5.71 23.44
N PRO A 381 0.91 -5.12 24.50
CA PRO A 381 1.25 -5.55 25.86
C PRO A 381 0.90 -7.02 26.13
N TYR A 382 0.03 -7.62 25.31
CA TYR A 382 -0.35 -9.03 25.38
C TYR A 382 0.35 -9.92 24.35
N SER A 383 1.19 -9.37 23.47
CA SER A 383 1.90 -10.21 22.49
C SER A 383 2.92 -11.13 23.17
N ARG A 384 3.08 -12.37 22.67
CA ARG A 384 4.08 -13.32 23.14
C ARG A 384 5.48 -12.82 22.81
N GLN A 385 6.31 -12.69 23.83
CA GLN A 385 7.65 -12.13 23.66
C GLN A 385 8.57 -13.04 22.83
N GLY A 386 9.23 -12.47 21.82
CA GLY A 386 10.28 -13.10 21.03
C GLY A 386 9.81 -14.30 20.20
N ARG A 387 8.51 -14.37 19.89
CA ARG A 387 7.95 -15.48 19.09
C ARG A 387 8.10 -15.19 17.63
N VAL A 388 8.70 -16.12 16.88
CA VAL A 388 8.51 -16.24 15.44
C VAL A 388 7.34 -17.19 15.20
N SER A 389 6.32 -16.73 14.47
CA SER A 389 5.11 -17.48 14.18
C SER A 389 5.06 -17.91 12.72
N GLY A 390 5.05 -19.23 12.49
CA GLY A 390 4.83 -19.84 11.16
C GLY A 390 3.34 -20.01 10.81
N GLU A 391 2.41 -19.40 11.58
CA GLU A 391 0.99 -19.41 11.25
C GLU A 391 0.73 -18.66 9.97
N LEU A 392 -0.06 -19.26 9.06
CA LEU A 392 -0.42 -18.64 7.79
C LEU A 392 -1.31 -17.42 8.02
N GLY A 393 -0.91 -16.27 7.48
CA GLY A 393 -1.68 -15.03 7.53
C GLY A 393 -1.59 -14.21 6.25
N GLU A 394 -2.53 -13.27 6.13
CA GLU A 394 -2.59 -12.24 5.09
C GLU A 394 -3.43 -11.06 5.61
N PHE A 395 -3.67 -10.02 4.82
CA PHE A 395 -4.32 -8.80 5.36
C PHE A 395 -5.73 -9.04 5.88
N SER A 396 -6.49 -9.97 5.28
CA SER A 396 -7.80 -10.35 5.81
C SER A 396 -7.72 -11.07 7.17
N SER A 397 -6.54 -11.53 7.59
CA SER A 397 -6.33 -12.04 8.96
C SER A 397 -6.47 -10.94 10.01
N VAL A 398 -6.08 -9.71 9.68
CA VAL A 398 -6.25 -8.56 10.57
C VAL A 398 -7.73 -8.16 10.63
N LEU A 399 -8.44 -8.18 9.49
CA LEU A 399 -9.90 -7.96 9.46
C LEU A 399 -10.62 -9.04 10.29
N ARG A 400 -10.24 -10.31 10.12
CA ARG A 400 -10.78 -11.40 10.91
C ARG A 400 -10.56 -11.22 12.41
N PHE A 401 -9.39 -10.73 12.83
CA PHE A 401 -9.13 -10.39 14.23
C PHE A 401 -10.09 -9.28 14.73
N ILE A 402 -10.32 -8.24 13.92
CA ILE A 402 -11.26 -7.16 14.23
C ILE A 402 -12.67 -7.72 14.35
N GLU A 403 -13.14 -8.48 13.37
CA GLU A 403 -14.47 -9.08 13.32
C GLU A 403 -14.72 -9.97 14.54
N ASP A 404 -13.80 -10.88 14.86
CA ASP A 404 -13.93 -11.78 16.01
C ASP A 404 -13.89 -11.01 17.34
N ASN A 405 -13.08 -9.96 17.44
CA ASN A 405 -12.93 -9.17 18.67
C ASN A 405 -14.19 -8.36 19.01
N TRP A 406 -14.93 -7.91 18.03
CA TRP A 406 -16.19 -7.13 18.22
C TRP A 406 -17.44 -7.89 17.81
N GLY A 407 -17.35 -9.19 17.49
CA GLY A 407 -18.51 -10.01 17.13
C GLY A 407 -19.17 -9.57 15.80
N LEU A 408 -18.39 -9.09 14.85
CA LEU A 408 -18.87 -8.66 13.54
C LEU A 408 -19.06 -9.86 12.59
N THR A 409 -19.84 -9.67 11.55
CA THR A 409 -19.94 -10.64 10.45
C THR A 409 -18.79 -10.47 9.48
N GLN A 410 -18.39 -11.55 8.82
CA GLN A 410 -17.36 -11.51 7.78
C GLN A 410 -17.88 -10.86 6.48
N LEU A 411 -16.99 -10.18 5.76
CA LEU A 411 -17.27 -9.50 4.50
C LEU A 411 -17.35 -10.45 3.31
N THR A 412 -16.40 -11.40 3.24
CA THR A 412 -16.19 -12.28 2.09
C THR A 412 -15.86 -13.71 2.53
N LYS A 413 -15.50 -14.56 1.58
CA LYS A 413 -14.95 -15.88 1.89
C LYS A 413 -13.51 -15.78 2.40
N ARG A 414 -12.76 -14.75 1.98
CA ARG A 414 -11.34 -14.58 2.27
C ARG A 414 -11.13 -14.34 3.77
N ASP A 415 -11.78 -13.34 4.36
CA ASP A 415 -11.72 -13.06 5.80
C ASP A 415 -12.36 -14.17 6.64
N LYS A 416 -13.46 -14.76 6.16
CA LYS A 416 -14.08 -15.92 6.83
C LYS A 416 -13.12 -17.12 6.99
N GLN A 417 -12.22 -17.32 6.03
CA GLN A 417 -11.25 -18.42 6.03
C GLN A 417 -9.89 -18.00 6.59
N ALA A 418 -9.68 -16.71 6.78
CA ALA A 418 -8.42 -16.18 7.29
C ALA A 418 -8.20 -16.60 8.75
N THR A 419 -6.93 -16.75 9.09
CA THR A 419 -6.50 -17.06 10.47
C THR A 419 -6.66 -15.80 11.32
N PRO A 420 -7.27 -15.87 12.50
CA PRO A 420 -7.51 -14.67 13.33
C PRO A 420 -6.28 -14.20 14.12
N MET A 421 -5.10 -14.77 13.88
CA MET A 421 -3.82 -14.41 14.50
C MET A 421 -3.80 -14.42 16.04
N LEU A 422 -4.74 -15.08 16.68
CA LEU A 422 -4.83 -15.15 18.15
C LEU A 422 -3.61 -15.83 18.79
N SER A 423 -2.89 -16.66 18.03
CA SER A 423 -1.65 -17.30 18.49
C SER A 423 -0.52 -16.29 18.81
N ALA A 424 -0.65 -15.04 18.33
CA ALA A 424 0.30 -13.97 18.65
C ALA A 424 0.18 -13.49 20.10
N PHE A 425 -0.92 -13.76 20.77
CA PHE A 425 -1.25 -13.18 22.06
C PHE A 425 -1.23 -14.21 23.21
N ASP A 426 -1.05 -13.67 24.40
CA ASP A 426 -1.30 -14.33 25.67
C ASP A 426 -2.13 -13.37 26.53
N PHE A 427 -3.43 -13.54 26.50
CA PHE A 427 -4.36 -12.66 27.21
C PHE A 427 -4.48 -12.99 28.72
N GLU A 428 -3.83 -14.04 29.19
CA GLU A 428 -3.74 -14.39 30.61
C GLU A 428 -2.58 -13.70 31.31
N GLN A 429 -1.61 -13.16 30.53
CA GLN A 429 -0.49 -12.40 31.11
C GLN A 429 -0.93 -10.99 31.55
N GLU A 430 -0.27 -10.45 32.55
CA GLU A 430 -0.36 -9.02 32.86
C GLU A 430 0.16 -8.20 31.65
N PRO A 431 -0.51 -7.08 31.32
CA PRO A 431 -0.09 -6.23 30.20
C PRO A 431 1.33 -5.72 30.43
N ARG A 432 2.22 -5.99 29.47
CA ARG A 432 3.61 -5.58 29.56
C ARG A 432 3.75 -4.05 29.50
N VAL A 433 4.72 -3.56 30.26
CA VAL A 433 5.06 -2.14 30.22
C VAL A 433 5.51 -1.73 28.79
N PRO A 434 5.25 -0.48 28.38
CA PRO A 434 5.71 0.02 27.09
C PRO A 434 7.22 0.03 26.99
N ASP A 435 7.74 -0.28 25.80
CA ASP A 435 9.17 -0.28 25.47
C ASP A 435 9.44 0.64 24.27
N PRO A 436 9.31 1.97 24.45
CA PRO A 436 9.51 2.94 23.39
C PRO A 436 11.00 3.05 23.01
N LEU A 437 11.27 3.23 21.72
CA LEU A 437 12.61 3.23 21.16
C LEU A 437 13.08 4.64 20.74
N PRO A 438 14.38 4.93 20.80
CA PRO A 438 14.92 6.15 20.24
C PRO A 438 14.80 6.15 18.71
N LEU A 439 14.68 7.33 18.14
CA LEU A 439 14.85 7.50 16.71
C LEU A 439 16.31 7.28 16.34
N ARG A 440 16.54 6.74 15.17
CA ARG A 440 17.87 6.66 14.59
C ARG A 440 18.37 8.07 14.25
N ASP A 441 19.61 8.34 14.56
CA ASP A 441 20.34 9.59 14.26
C ASP A 441 21.33 9.42 13.10
N ASP A 442 21.48 8.20 12.58
CA ASP A 442 22.41 7.82 11.53
C ASP A 442 21.78 7.78 10.12
N CYS A 443 20.53 8.19 9.97
CA CYS A 443 19.85 8.22 8.66
C CYS A 443 20.53 9.20 7.71
N MET A 444 21.11 8.67 6.66
CA MET A 444 21.83 9.46 5.66
C MET A 444 20.93 9.95 4.54
N GLY A 445 21.20 11.18 4.04
CA GLY A 445 20.47 11.78 2.93
C GLY A 445 19.14 12.45 3.32
N PRO A 446 18.49 13.12 2.38
CA PRO A 446 17.23 13.82 2.63
C PRO A 446 16.05 12.84 2.78
N ILE A 447 14.99 13.31 3.43
CA ILE A 447 13.73 12.57 3.58
C ILE A 447 13.07 12.34 2.20
N TRP A 448 13.15 13.33 1.31
CA TRP A 448 12.58 13.31 -0.05
C TRP A 448 13.66 13.25 -1.11
N ALA A 449 13.27 12.87 -2.34
CA ALA A 449 14.15 12.92 -3.49
C ALA A 449 14.36 14.37 -3.95
N PRO A 450 15.53 14.72 -4.53
CA PRO A 450 15.85 16.09 -4.97
C PRO A 450 14.90 16.70 -6.03
N ASN A 451 14.02 15.91 -6.63
CA ASN A 451 13.09 16.33 -7.68
C ASN A 451 11.60 16.10 -7.28
N ASP A 452 11.32 15.99 -6.01
CA ASP A 452 9.94 15.83 -5.51
C ASP A 452 9.16 17.15 -5.46
#